data_19232fd137d5977b6bab3ba8eb1a209d
#
_entry.id   19232fd137d5977b6bab3ba8eb1a209d
#
_cell.length_a   1.000
_cell.length_b   1.000
_cell.length_c   1.000
_cell.angle_alpha   90.00
_cell.angle_beta   90.00
_cell.angle_gamma   90.00
#
_symmetry.space_group_name_H-M   'P 1'
#
loop_
_entity.id
_entity.type
_entity.pdbx_description
1 polymer ?
#
loop_
_entity_poly.entity_id
_entity_poly.type
_entity_poly.pdbx_seq_one_letter_code
_entity_poly.pdbx_strand_id
1 'polypeptide(L)'
;VEISETCFLCSKQYLDSINGNSGLIQVAKSYKANSIIVIDDRSETFSIDEDLGGKLLYVNFSKNDFNEDSVNDYGLQLIATLATRNNQFIAGDGKTKKLVNLARKVAKTDVTVFINGPTGTGKEVLSKFIHNNSARRDNPFIGINCAAIPENMLEAILFGHEKGAFTGASSPNKGIFRAADGGTLLLDEISEMPLTLQAKLLRVLQEKIVTPIGSQKDLS
;
A
#
# COMPACT_ATOMS: atom_id res chain seq x y z
N VAL A 1 5.63 -8.39 -17.35
CA VAL A 1 4.22 -8.83 -17.45
C VAL A 1 3.44 -7.99 -16.44
N GLU A 2 2.71 -6.97 -16.92
CA GLU A 2 1.77 -6.22 -16.09
C GLU A 2 0.66 -7.20 -15.68
N ILE A 3 0.69 -7.66 -14.44
CA ILE A 3 -0.47 -8.31 -13.82
C ILE A 3 -1.37 -7.15 -13.38
N SER A 4 -2.24 -6.69 -14.27
CA SER A 4 -3.32 -5.83 -13.84
C SER A 4 -4.28 -6.70 -13.02
N GLU A 5 -4.45 -6.38 -11.74
CA GLU A 5 -5.51 -6.99 -10.93
C GLU A 5 -6.85 -6.55 -11.52
N THR A 6 -7.49 -7.47 -12.23
CA THR A 6 -8.77 -7.23 -12.88
C THR A 6 -9.86 -7.86 -12.02
N CYS A 7 -10.82 -7.07 -11.59
CA CYS A 7 -12.03 -7.55 -10.95
C CYS A 7 -13.12 -7.73 -12.01
N PHE A 8 -13.77 -8.90 -12.01
CA PHE A 8 -14.96 -9.14 -12.85
C PHE A 8 -16.20 -8.80 -12.05
N LEU A 9 -16.98 -7.85 -12.54
CA LEU A 9 -18.22 -7.39 -11.93
C LEU A 9 -19.41 -7.85 -12.74
N CYS A 10 -20.40 -8.46 -12.12
CA CYS A 10 -21.62 -8.86 -12.79
C CYS A 10 -22.85 -8.78 -11.87
N SER A 11 -24.04 -8.80 -12.48
CA SER A 11 -25.29 -8.90 -11.77
C SER A 11 -25.65 -10.36 -11.42
N LYS A 12 -26.49 -10.55 -10.42
CA LYS A 12 -27.06 -11.85 -10.09
C LYS A 12 -27.81 -12.48 -11.25
N GLN A 13 -28.52 -11.66 -12.02
CA GLN A 13 -29.23 -12.12 -13.22
C GLN A 13 -28.26 -12.74 -14.26
N TYR A 14 -27.10 -12.13 -14.43
CA TYR A 14 -26.07 -12.67 -15.33
C TYR A 14 -25.54 -14.01 -14.79
N LEU A 15 -25.28 -14.12 -13.49
CA LEU A 15 -24.88 -15.37 -12.85
C LEU A 15 -25.88 -16.50 -13.12
N ASP A 16 -27.17 -16.20 -12.99
CA ASP A 16 -28.25 -17.17 -13.17
C ASP A 16 -28.34 -17.63 -14.67
N SER A 17 -27.92 -16.77 -15.60
CA SER A 17 -27.92 -17.08 -17.05
C SER A 17 -26.76 -17.96 -17.53
N ILE A 18 -25.69 -18.11 -16.73
CA ILE A 18 -24.41 -18.74 -17.14
C ILE A 18 -24.04 -20.01 -16.35
N ASN A 19 -25.01 -20.84 -16.02
CA ASN A 19 -24.79 -22.08 -15.26
C ASN A 19 -24.16 -21.85 -13.86
N GLY A 20 -24.46 -20.73 -13.20
CA GLY A 20 -24.03 -20.43 -11.84
C GLY A 20 -22.52 -20.20 -11.71
N ASN A 21 -21.95 -20.51 -10.53
CA ASN A 21 -20.58 -20.20 -10.17
C ASN A 21 -19.53 -20.84 -11.10
N SER A 22 -19.79 -22.04 -11.63
CA SER A 22 -18.86 -22.72 -12.53
C SER A 22 -18.69 -21.98 -13.85
N GLY A 23 -19.80 -21.53 -14.44
CA GLY A 23 -19.78 -20.71 -15.65
C GLY A 23 -19.14 -19.35 -15.40
N LEU A 24 -19.44 -18.72 -14.27
CA LEU A 24 -18.89 -17.44 -13.87
C LEU A 24 -17.36 -17.46 -13.75
N ILE A 25 -16.82 -18.49 -13.08
CA ILE A 25 -15.37 -18.68 -12.92
C ILE A 25 -14.70 -18.86 -14.30
N GLN A 26 -15.31 -19.59 -15.21
CA GLN A 26 -14.78 -19.78 -16.56
C GLN A 26 -14.73 -18.47 -17.34
N VAL A 27 -15.79 -17.67 -17.29
CA VAL A 27 -15.86 -16.36 -17.92
C VAL A 27 -14.82 -15.41 -17.29
N ALA A 28 -14.76 -15.31 -15.96
CA ALA A 28 -13.79 -14.46 -15.28
C ALA A 28 -12.34 -14.81 -15.64
N LYS A 29 -12.01 -16.11 -15.75
CA LYS A 29 -10.69 -16.58 -16.20
C LYS A 29 -10.37 -16.13 -17.62
N SER A 30 -11.33 -16.09 -18.54
CA SER A 30 -11.11 -15.62 -19.91
C SER A 30 -10.72 -14.14 -19.97
N TYR A 31 -11.18 -13.34 -19.01
CA TYR A 31 -10.81 -11.94 -18.82
C TYR A 31 -9.60 -11.75 -17.88
N LYS A 32 -8.94 -12.84 -17.45
CA LYS A 32 -7.80 -12.82 -16.50
C LYS A 32 -8.14 -12.11 -15.19
N ALA A 33 -9.39 -12.21 -14.74
CA ALA A 33 -9.82 -11.61 -13.49
C ALA A 33 -9.31 -12.41 -12.28
N ASN A 34 -8.83 -11.68 -11.27
CA ASN A 34 -8.30 -12.25 -10.02
C ASN A 34 -9.37 -12.32 -8.93
N SER A 35 -10.43 -11.52 -9.07
CA SER A 35 -11.57 -11.47 -8.16
C SER A 35 -12.87 -11.30 -8.93
N ILE A 36 -13.97 -11.72 -8.32
CA ILE A 36 -15.30 -11.66 -8.92
C ILE A 36 -16.23 -11.02 -7.89
N ILE A 37 -17.03 -10.06 -8.29
CA ILE A 37 -18.10 -9.46 -7.47
C ILE A 37 -19.42 -9.66 -8.19
N VAL A 38 -20.35 -10.30 -7.53
CA VAL A 38 -21.73 -10.47 -7.97
C VAL A 38 -22.60 -9.49 -7.20
N ILE A 39 -23.36 -8.67 -7.89
CA ILE A 39 -24.28 -7.69 -7.31
C ILE A 39 -25.71 -8.23 -7.46
N ASP A 40 -26.43 -8.25 -6.34
CA ASP A 40 -27.88 -8.48 -6.29
C ASP A 40 -28.57 -7.21 -5.75
N ASP A 41 -29.36 -6.56 -6.60
CA ASP A 41 -30.16 -5.36 -6.29
C ASP A 41 -31.60 -5.67 -5.86
N ARG A 42 -31.93 -6.95 -5.67
CA ARG A 42 -33.27 -7.43 -5.38
C ARG A 42 -33.43 -8.06 -4.01
N SER A 43 -32.38 -8.03 -3.20
CA SER A 43 -32.42 -8.59 -1.86
C SER A 43 -33.40 -7.84 -0.96
N GLU A 44 -33.84 -8.47 0.11
CA GLU A 44 -34.65 -7.82 1.16
C GLU A 44 -33.76 -7.12 2.19
N THR A 45 -32.50 -7.59 2.32
CA THR A 45 -31.52 -7.07 3.29
C THR A 45 -30.18 -6.87 2.64
N PHE A 46 -29.42 -5.91 3.17
CA PHE A 46 -28.02 -5.72 2.79
C PHE A 46 -27.17 -6.86 3.40
N SER A 47 -26.37 -7.52 2.57
CA SER A 47 -25.35 -8.47 3.04
C SER A 47 -24.15 -8.52 2.10
N ILE A 48 -23.01 -8.95 2.63
CA ILE A 48 -21.81 -9.27 1.87
C ILE A 48 -21.40 -10.67 2.27
N ASP A 49 -21.40 -11.58 1.30
CA ASP A 49 -21.07 -12.98 1.50
C ASP A 49 -19.81 -13.31 0.68
N GLU A 50 -18.92 -14.12 1.24
CA GLU A 50 -17.64 -14.49 0.63
C GLU A 50 -17.62 -15.98 0.29
N ASP A 51 -17.07 -16.30 -0.89
CA ASP A 51 -16.81 -17.66 -1.34
C ASP A 51 -15.41 -17.76 -1.96
N LEU A 52 -14.93 -18.98 -2.20
CA LEU A 52 -13.65 -19.29 -2.80
C LEU A 52 -12.43 -18.59 -2.13
N GLY A 53 -12.48 -18.50 -0.80
CA GLY A 53 -11.39 -17.84 -0.04
C GLY A 53 -11.30 -16.33 -0.29
N GLY A 54 -12.44 -15.67 -0.49
CA GLY A 54 -12.53 -14.23 -0.70
C GLY A 54 -12.33 -13.78 -2.16
N LYS A 55 -12.17 -14.72 -3.11
CA LYS A 55 -12.06 -14.38 -4.54
C LYS A 55 -13.41 -14.15 -5.21
N LEU A 56 -14.49 -14.64 -4.61
CA LEU A 56 -15.85 -14.43 -5.07
C LEU A 56 -16.65 -13.76 -3.95
N LEU A 57 -17.23 -12.62 -4.25
CA LEU A 57 -18.03 -11.83 -3.34
C LEU A 57 -19.44 -11.67 -3.88
N TYR A 58 -20.42 -11.87 -3.01
CA TYR A 58 -21.80 -11.52 -3.27
C TYR A 58 -22.13 -10.25 -2.47
N VAL A 59 -22.55 -9.21 -3.16
CA VAL A 59 -22.98 -7.95 -2.55
C VAL A 59 -24.45 -7.79 -2.81
N ASN A 60 -25.25 -8.04 -1.78
CA ASN A 60 -26.70 -7.95 -1.86
C ASN A 60 -27.12 -6.58 -1.32
N PHE A 61 -27.79 -5.79 -2.14
CA PHE A 61 -28.36 -4.51 -1.74
C PHE A 61 -29.86 -4.67 -1.46
N SER A 62 -30.35 -3.98 -0.43
CA SER A 62 -31.79 -3.98 -0.14
C SER A 62 -32.54 -3.13 -1.17
N LYS A 63 -33.68 -3.64 -1.65
CA LYS A 63 -34.60 -2.89 -2.52
C LYS A 63 -35.03 -1.54 -1.96
N ASN A 64 -35.05 -1.40 -0.63
CA ASN A 64 -35.49 -0.20 0.07
C ASN A 64 -34.39 0.87 0.14
N ASP A 65 -33.13 0.50 -0.12
CA ASP A 65 -32.00 1.44 -0.10
C ASP A 65 -31.85 2.18 -1.44
N PHE A 66 -32.66 1.81 -2.43
CA PHE A 66 -32.64 2.37 -3.79
C PHE A 66 -33.73 3.42 -3.97
N ASN A 67 -33.55 4.61 -3.45
CA ASN A 67 -34.24 5.80 -3.99
C ASN A 67 -33.42 6.30 -5.19
N GLU A 68 -34.10 6.54 -6.30
CA GLU A 68 -33.52 6.74 -7.65
C GLU A 68 -32.36 7.76 -7.77
N ASP A 69 -32.17 8.62 -6.77
CA ASP A 69 -31.14 9.67 -6.77
C ASP A 69 -29.96 9.44 -5.82
N SER A 70 -30.04 8.53 -4.84
CA SER A 70 -29.01 8.40 -3.77
C SER A 70 -28.15 7.13 -3.82
N VAL A 71 -28.46 6.18 -4.67
CA VAL A 71 -27.71 4.91 -4.80
C VAL A 71 -26.32 5.10 -5.35
N ASN A 72 -26.11 6.19 -6.07
CA ASN A 72 -24.96 6.28 -6.96
C ASN A 72 -23.63 6.40 -6.25
N ASP A 73 -23.55 7.07 -5.10
CA ASP A 73 -22.25 7.33 -4.48
C ASP A 73 -21.81 6.26 -3.49
N TYR A 74 -22.69 5.81 -2.58
CA TYR A 74 -22.28 4.89 -1.51
C TYR A 74 -22.12 3.45 -2.00
N GLY A 75 -23.06 2.96 -2.81
CA GLY A 75 -22.99 1.62 -3.40
C GLY A 75 -21.80 1.48 -4.36
N LEU A 76 -21.55 2.47 -5.19
CA LEU A 76 -20.40 2.49 -6.09
C LEU A 76 -19.08 2.59 -5.34
N GLN A 77 -19.00 3.37 -4.24
CA GLN A 77 -17.83 3.43 -3.39
C GLN A 77 -17.56 2.10 -2.70
N LEU A 78 -18.59 1.43 -2.20
CA LEU A 78 -18.47 0.10 -1.58
C LEU A 78 -17.97 -0.92 -2.61
N ILE A 79 -18.57 -0.98 -3.79
CA ILE A 79 -18.15 -1.90 -4.87
C ILE A 79 -16.72 -1.59 -5.30
N ALA A 80 -16.37 -0.31 -5.46
CA ALA A 80 -15.00 0.10 -5.77
C ALA A 80 -14.01 -0.34 -4.68
N THR A 81 -14.40 -0.22 -3.40
CA THR A 81 -13.62 -0.68 -2.25
C THR A 81 -13.41 -2.18 -2.27
N LEU A 82 -14.46 -2.94 -2.52
CA LEU A 82 -14.41 -4.41 -2.58
C LEU A 82 -13.65 -4.91 -3.81
N ALA A 83 -13.79 -4.24 -4.96
CA ALA A 83 -13.06 -4.56 -6.18
C ALA A 83 -11.55 -4.30 -6.06
N THR A 84 -11.16 -3.39 -5.16
CA THR A 84 -9.77 -2.97 -4.94
C THR A 84 -9.18 -3.56 -3.65
N ARG A 85 -9.67 -4.70 -3.18
CA ARG A 85 -9.29 -5.36 -1.90
C ARG A 85 -7.78 -5.47 -1.65
N ASN A 86 -6.97 -5.40 -2.68
CA ASN A 86 -5.51 -5.43 -2.58
C ASN A 86 -4.93 -4.02 -2.75
N ASN A 87 -4.83 -3.25 -1.67
CA ASN A 87 -3.94 -2.09 -1.54
C ASN A 87 -4.10 -0.94 -2.54
N GLN A 88 -5.26 -0.73 -3.15
CA GLN A 88 -5.45 0.43 -4.02
C GLN A 88 -6.00 1.63 -3.24
N PHE A 89 -5.36 2.77 -3.45
CA PHE A 89 -5.78 4.05 -2.92
C PHE A 89 -7.09 4.48 -3.60
N ILE A 90 -8.18 4.58 -2.82
CA ILE A 90 -9.49 4.97 -3.35
C ILE A 90 -9.56 6.47 -3.46
N ALA A 91 -9.78 6.98 -4.67
CA ALA A 91 -9.88 8.41 -4.96
C ALA A 91 -11.32 8.76 -5.39
N GLY A 92 -12.12 9.28 -4.47
CA GLY A 92 -13.48 9.73 -4.74
C GLY A 92 -13.55 11.10 -5.45
N ASP A 93 -12.69 12.03 -5.08
CA ASP A 93 -12.70 13.40 -5.60
C ASP A 93 -11.62 13.66 -6.65
N GLY A 94 -11.77 14.77 -7.40
CA GLY A 94 -10.87 15.13 -8.50
C GLY A 94 -9.44 15.48 -8.06
N LYS A 95 -9.22 15.98 -6.83
CA LYS A 95 -7.89 16.33 -6.33
C LYS A 95 -7.14 15.05 -5.97
N THR A 96 -7.81 14.11 -5.27
CA THR A 96 -7.24 12.81 -4.91
C THR A 96 -6.95 11.96 -6.16
N LYS A 97 -7.81 12.02 -7.20
CA LYS A 97 -7.52 11.36 -8.49
C LYS A 97 -6.24 11.89 -9.15
N LYS A 98 -6.00 13.21 -9.11
CA LYS A 98 -4.76 13.82 -9.61
C LYS A 98 -3.54 13.36 -8.82
N LEU A 99 -3.66 13.31 -7.48
CA LEU A 99 -2.60 12.83 -6.59
C LEU A 99 -2.24 11.37 -6.87
N VAL A 100 -3.23 10.48 -6.99
CA VAL A 100 -3.03 9.06 -7.31
C VAL A 100 -2.36 8.88 -8.68
N ASN A 101 -2.78 9.66 -9.68
CA ASN A 101 -2.13 9.61 -11.00
C ASN A 101 -0.68 10.09 -10.97
N LEU A 102 -0.37 11.12 -10.15
CA LEU A 102 1.00 11.55 -9.90
C LEU A 102 1.81 10.44 -9.21
N ALA A 103 1.25 9.86 -8.14
CA ALA A 103 1.88 8.78 -7.40
C ALA A 103 2.22 7.57 -8.28
N ARG A 104 1.32 7.18 -9.21
CA ARG A 104 1.60 6.12 -10.21
C ARG A 104 2.75 6.47 -11.14
N LYS A 105 2.87 7.74 -11.54
CA LYS A 105 4.00 8.18 -12.39
C LYS A 105 5.31 8.12 -11.62
N VAL A 106 5.31 8.62 -10.38
CA VAL A 106 6.49 8.64 -9.50
C VAL A 106 6.92 7.22 -9.14
N ALA A 107 5.98 6.31 -8.90
CA ALA A 107 6.26 4.90 -8.61
C ALA A 107 7.11 4.18 -9.70
N LYS A 108 7.07 4.67 -10.95
CA LYS A 108 7.86 4.14 -12.07
C LYS A 108 9.29 4.69 -12.13
N THR A 109 9.68 5.51 -11.19
CA THR A 109 11.00 6.16 -11.13
C THR A 109 11.73 5.79 -9.83
N ASP A 110 13.05 6.01 -9.80
CA ASP A 110 13.89 5.76 -8.62
C ASP A 110 14.17 7.02 -7.79
N VAL A 111 13.30 8.01 -7.87
CA VAL A 111 13.47 9.26 -7.12
C VAL A 111 13.03 9.12 -5.67
N THR A 112 13.67 9.85 -4.78
CA THR A 112 13.22 10.03 -3.41
C THR A 112 11.93 10.85 -3.41
N VAL A 113 10.90 10.36 -2.72
CA VAL A 113 9.58 11.00 -2.64
C VAL A 113 9.38 11.62 -1.28
N PHE A 114 9.03 12.90 -1.24
CA PHE A 114 8.62 13.60 -0.03
C PHE A 114 7.10 13.77 -0.02
N ILE A 115 6.43 13.17 0.98
CA ILE A 115 4.98 13.25 1.16
C ILE A 115 4.70 14.20 2.30
N ASN A 116 4.12 15.36 2.00
CA ASN A 116 3.75 16.36 2.99
C ASN A 116 2.23 16.45 3.15
N GLY A 117 1.79 16.58 4.39
CA GLY A 117 0.37 16.74 4.74
C GLY A 117 0.13 16.62 6.24
N PRO A 118 -1.03 17.11 6.73
CA PRO A 118 -1.44 16.97 8.14
C PRO A 118 -1.45 15.52 8.62
N THR A 119 -1.40 15.33 9.93
CA THR A 119 -1.56 13.99 10.53
C THR A 119 -2.95 13.42 10.18
N GLY A 120 -3.01 12.12 9.92
CA GLY A 120 -4.26 11.44 9.56
C GLY A 120 -4.68 11.55 8.08
N THR A 121 -3.94 12.26 7.22
CA THR A 121 -4.28 12.42 5.79
C THR A 121 -3.93 11.21 4.91
N GLY A 122 -3.45 10.11 5.49
CA GLY A 122 -3.14 8.88 4.74
C GLY A 122 -1.77 8.86 4.07
N LYS A 123 -0.77 9.59 4.60
CA LYS A 123 0.62 9.59 4.09
C LYS A 123 1.20 8.17 3.97
N GLU A 124 1.00 7.34 4.99
CA GLU A 124 1.45 5.95 4.98
C GLU A 124 0.73 5.11 3.91
N VAL A 125 -0.58 5.31 3.72
CA VAL A 125 -1.34 4.61 2.67
C VAL A 125 -0.83 5.00 1.30
N LEU A 126 -0.53 6.28 1.07
CA LEU A 126 0.04 6.76 -0.18
C LEU A 126 1.45 6.19 -0.43
N SER A 127 2.29 6.08 0.59
CA SER A 127 3.63 5.50 0.46
C SER A 127 3.58 4.02 0.10
N LYS A 128 2.70 3.25 0.73
CA LYS A 128 2.43 1.84 0.37
C LYS A 128 1.88 1.71 -1.05
N PHE A 129 1.01 2.62 -1.46
CA PHE A 129 0.50 2.67 -2.83
C PHE A 129 1.63 2.89 -3.85
N ILE A 130 2.55 3.82 -3.58
CA ILE A 130 3.72 4.08 -4.43
C ILE A 130 4.59 2.81 -4.53
N HIS A 131 4.91 2.18 -3.40
CA HIS A 131 5.69 0.94 -3.36
C HIS A 131 5.04 -0.17 -4.20
N ASN A 132 3.75 -0.45 -3.97
CA ASN A 132 3.00 -1.52 -4.65
C ASN A 132 2.87 -1.30 -6.18
N ASN A 133 3.00 -0.05 -6.65
CA ASN A 133 2.98 0.30 -8.07
C ASN A 133 4.39 0.50 -8.67
N SER A 134 5.45 0.25 -7.90
CA SER A 134 6.85 0.38 -8.33
C SER A 134 7.42 -0.95 -8.85
N ALA A 135 8.58 -0.88 -9.47
CA ALA A 135 9.36 -2.07 -9.84
C ALA A 135 9.83 -2.88 -8.62
N ARG A 136 9.76 -2.30 -7.40
CA ARG A 136 10.19 -2.90 -6.14
C ARG A 136 9.06 -3.51 -5.31
N ARG A 137 7.85 -3.63 -5.86
CA ARG A 137 6.64 -4.09 -5.15
C ARG A 137 6.78 -5.45 -4.47
N ASP A 138 7.63 -6.33 -5.03
CA ASP A 138 7.88 -7.68 -4.50
C ASP A 138 9.06 -7.71 -3.51
N ASN A 139 9.71 -6.57 -3.28
CA ASN A 139 10.84 -6.38 -2.37
C ASN A 139 10.37 -5.80 -1.01
N PRO A 140 11.23 -5.78 0.02
CA PRO A 140 10.84 -5.30 1.34
C PRO A 140 10.32 -3.86 1.33
N PHE A 141 9.20 -3.62 2.05
CA PHE A 141 8.74 -2.30 2.46
C PHE A 141 8.95 -2.17 3.96
N ILE A 142 9.85 -1.30 4.37
CA ILE A 142 10.17 -1.04 5.77
C ILE A 142 9.69 0.36 6.13
N GLY A 143 8.77 0.47 7.08
CA GLY A 143 8.31 1.74 7.64
C GLY A 143 8.83 1.94 9.05
N ILE A 144 9.28 3.15 9.37
CA ILE A 144 9.69 3.55 10.71
C ILE A 144 9.12 4.93 11.02
N ASN A 145 8.60 5.10 12.24
CA ASN A 145 8.19 6.41 12.75
C ASN A 145 9.33 6.99 13.59
N CYS A 146 9.92 8.08 13.12
CA CYS A 146 11.07 8.72 13.78
C CYS A 146 10.71 9.32 15.14
N ALA A 147 9.47 9.74 15.34
CA ALA A 147 9.01 10.28 16.64
C ALA A 147 8.80 9.21 17.71
N ALA A 148 8.58 7.95 17.30
CA ALA A 148 8.33 6.84 18.23
C ALA A 148 9.60 6.24 18.85
N ILE A 149 10.78 6.63 18.38
CA ILE A 149 12.06 6.03 18.77
C ILE A 149 12.89 7.07 19.54
N PRO A 150 13.44 6.70 20.71
CA PRO A 150 14.36 7.57 21.42
C PRO A 150 15.57 7.95 20.56
N GLU A 151 16.00 9.22 20.65
CA GLU A 151 17.07 9.79 19.81
C GLU A 151 18.35 8.95 19.81
N ASN A 152 18.78 8.49 21.01
CA ASN A 152 19.98 7.68 21.19
C ASN A 152 19.90 6.28 20.54
N MET A 153 18.70 5.79 20.23
CA MET A 153 18.49 4.52 19.56
C MET A 153 18.25 4.69 18.05
N LEU A 154 17.69 5.83 17.65
CA LEU A 154 17.30 6.07 16.25
C LEU A 154 18.48 5.95 15.30
N GLU A 155 19.65 6.47 15.68
CA GLU A 155 20.86 6.36 14.89
C GLU A 155 21.29 4.90 14.67
N ALA A 156 21.33 4.11 15.72
CA ALA A 156 21.71 2.69 15.65
C ALA A 156 20.72 1.85 14.83
N ILE A 157 19.44 2.18 14.91
CA ILE A 157 18.38 1.52 14.14
C ILE A 157 18.49 1.89 12.67
N LEU A 158 18.68 3.16 12.34
CA LEU A 158 18.76 3.64 10.95
C LEU A 158 20.01 3.12 10.24
N PHE A 159 21.19 3.41 10.79
CA PHE A 159 22.47 3.22 10.12
C PHE A 159 23.17 1.90 10.50
N GLY A 160 22.72 1.28 11.61
CA GLY A 160 23.37 0.10 12.16
C GLY A 160 24.62 0.44 13.02
N HIS A 161 25.23 -0.59 13.56
CA HIS A 161 26.41 -0.44 14.43
C HIS A 161 27.31 -1.67 14.37
N GLU A 162 28.59 -1.46 14.64
CA GLU A 162 29.55 -2.52 14.86
C GLU A 162 29.43 -3.05 16.31
N LYS A 163 29.92 -4.26 16.54
CA LYS A 163 30.02 -4.83 17.90
C LYS A 163 30.92 -3.92 18.76
N GLY A 164 30.44 -3.56 19.95
CA GLY A 164 31.19 -2.71 20.87
C GLY A 164 31.12 -1.21 20.60
N ALA A 165 30.34 -0.75 19.62
CA ALA A 165 30.22 0.66 19.26
C ALA A 165 29.67 1.55 20.38
N PHE A 166 28.87 0.97 21.31
CA PHE A 166 28.37 1.64 22.52
C PHE A 166 28.03 0.60 23.58
N THR A 167 27.74 1.05 24.80
CA THR A 167 27.34 0.17 25.92
C THR A 167 26.03 -0.58 25.56
N GLY A 168 26.11 -1.89 25.47
CA GLY A 168 24.99 -2.76 25.05
C GLY A 168 25.06 -3.26 23.60
N ALA A 169 26.00 -2.78 22.78
CA ALA A 169 26.24 -3.30 21.42
C ALA A 169 26.98 -4.66 21.45
N SER A 170 26.31 -5.70 21.92
CA SER A 170 26.89 -7.05 22.08
C SER A 170 27.12 -7.78 20.74
N SER A 171 26.35 -7.44 19.72
CA SER A 171 26.47 -7.96 18.34
C SER A 171 26.37 -6.83 17.33
N PRO A 172 26.90 -6.98 16.12
CA PRO A 172 26.72 -5.98 15.07
C PRO A 172 25.27 -5.98 14.56
N ASN A 173 24.79 -4.81 14.11
CA ASN A 173 23.50 -4.64 13.47
C ASN A 173 23.67 -3.89 12.16
N LYS A 174 23.05 -4.38 11.07
CA LYS A 174 23.20 -3.73 9.77
C LYS A 174 22.34 -2.48 9.57
N GLY A 175 21.36 -2.24 10.44
CA GLY A 175 20.44 -1.11 10.33
C GLY A 175 19.40 -1.26 9.22
N ILE A 176 18.39 -0.39 9.27
CA ILE A 176 17.24 -0.51 8.37
C ILE A 176 17.54 0.01 6.96
N PHE A 177 18.47 0.93 6.76
CA PHE A 177 18.87 1.34 5.41
C PHE A 177 19.36 0.15 4.58
N ARG A 178 20.25 -0.66 5.16
CA ARG A 178 20.75 -1.86 4.49
C ARG A 178 19.74 -3.01 4.47
N ALA A 179 18.80 -3.05 5.44
CA ALA A 179 17.73 -4.03 5.44
C ALA A 179 16.68 -3.75 4.36
N ALA A 180 16.51 -2.47 3.97
CA ALA A 180 15.61 -2.03 2.92
C ALA A 180 16.25 -1.99 1.51
N ASP A 181 17.49 -2.44 1.39
CA ASP A 181 18.20 -2.42 0.11
C ASP A 181 17.45 -3.18 -0.98
N GLY A 182 17.37 -2.60 -2.17
CA GLY A 182 16.54 -3.09 -3.27
C GLY A 182 15.03 -2.91 -3.08
N GLY A 183 14.58 -2.50 -1.89
CA GLY A 183 13.18 -2.30 -1.51
C GLY A 183 12.78 -0.82 -1.38
N THR A 184 11.93 -0.54 -0.39
CA THR A 184 11.46 0.82 -0.08
C THR A 184 11.54 1.07 1.42
N LEU A 185 12.12 2.20 1.81
CA LEU A 185 12.14 2.68 3.19
C LEU A 185 11.22 3.89 3.33
N LEU A 186 10.25 3.81 4.24
CA LEU A 186 9.43 4.94 4.68
C LEU A 186 9.95 5.47 6.01
N LEU A 187 10.34 6.75 6.03
CA LEU A 187 10.63 7.50 7.25
C LEU A 187 9.44 8.41 7.53
N ASP A 188 8.61 8.04 8.50
CA ASP A 188 7.48 8.86 8.92
C ASP A 188 7.92 9.84 10.01
N GLU A 189 7.24 11.01 10.08
CA GLU A 189 7.52 12.10 11.00
C GLU A 189 8.99 12.53 11.02
N ILE A 190 9.57 12.68 9.82
CA ILE A 190 10.99 13.03 9.64
C ILE A 190 11.37 14.40 10.25
N SER A 191 10.38 15.28 10.49
CA SER A 191 10.57 16.56 11.20
C SER A 191 11.07 16.40 12.63
N GLU A 192 10.75 15.26 13.26
CA GLU A 192 11.15 14.95 14.62
C GLU A 192 12.57 14.36 14.71
N MET A 193 13.21 14.14 13.57
CA MET A 193 14.58 13.62 13.53
C MET A 193 15.58 14.70 13.97
N PRO A 194 16.52 14.39 14.88
CA PRO A 194 17.58 15.30 15.27
C PRO A 194 18.41 15.82 14.09
N LEU A 195 18.82 17.08 14.13
CA LEU A 195 19.57 17.73 13.04
C LEU A 195 20.85 16.96 12.65
N THR A 196 21.53 16.37 13.63
CA THR A 196 22.73 15.55 13.42
C THR A 196 22.44 14.33 12.55
N LEU A 197 21.26 13.69 12.75
CA LEU A 197 20.84 12.54 11.95
C LEU A 197 20.28 12.96 10.59
N GLN A 198 19.67 14.14 10.49
CA GLN A 198 19.26 14.69 9.19
C GLN A 198 20.46 14.88 8.24
N ALA A 199 21.59 15.35 8.77
CA ALA A 199 22.83 15.51 7.98
C ALA A 199 23.34 14.14 7.48
N LYS A 200 23.34 13.12 8.34
CA LYS A 200 23.70 11.74 7.94
C LYS A 200 22.73 11.16 6.92
N LEU A 201 21.43 11.40 7.11
CA LEU A 201 20.41 10.99 6.15
C LEU A 201 20.64 11.61 4.77
N LEU A 202 20.91 12.91 4.73
CA LEU A 202 21.19 13.62 3.47
C LEU A 202 22.35 12.97 2.71
N ARG A 203 23.42 12.61 3.41
CA ARG A 203 24.55 11.88 2.82
C ARG A 203 24.13 10.53 2.22
N VAL A 204 23.32 9.74 2.95
CA VAL A 204 22.81 8.46 2.44
C VAL A 204 21.96 8.67 1.19
N LEU A 205 21.10 9.69 1.16
CA LEU A 205 20.24 9.96 0.00
C LEU A 205 21.05 10.40 -1.23
N GLN A 206 22.12 11.16 -1.04
CA GLN A 206 22.96 11.69 -2.13
C GLN A 206 23.99 10.66 -2.63
N GLU A 207 24.71 10.03 -1.69
CA GLU A 207 25.86 9.18 -2.00
C GLU A 207 25.50 7.70 -2.08
N LYS A 208 24.31 7.32 -1.58
CA LYS A 208 23.87 5.90 -1.45
C LYS A 208 24.81 5.06 -0.58
N ILE A 209 25.44 5.68 0.40
CA ILE A 209 26.44 5.09 1.29
C ILE A 209 25.94 5.20 2.74
N VAL A 210 26.12 4.13 3.50
CA VAL A 210 25.79 4.07 4.92
C VAL A 210 27.06 3.81 5.72
N THR A 211 27.32 4.63 6.74
CA THR A 211 28.42 4.43 7.69
C THR A 211 27.83 3.96 9.03
N PRO A 212 28.03 2.69 9.45
CA PRO A 212 27.57 2.20 10.74
C PRO A 212 28.27 2.91 11.91
N ILE A 213 27.61 2.98 13.07
CA ILE A 213 28.21 3.50 14.29
C ILE A 213 29.41 2.62 14.68
N GLY A 214 30.54 3.24 14.99
CA GLY A 214 31.79 2.56 15.32
C GLY A 214 32.58 2.05 14.12
N SER A 215 32.09 2.23 12.89
CA SER A 215 32.81 1.91 11.65
C SER A 215 33.50 3.14 11.05
N GLN A 216 34.67 2.94 10.47
CA GLN A 216 35.32 3.92 9.60
C GLN A 216 35.13 3.59 8.10
N LYS A 217 34.42 2.48 7.81
CA LYS A 217 34.17 2.04 6.44
C LYS A 217 32.76 2.43 6.03
N ASP A 218 32.70 3.06 4.88
CA ASP A 218 31.44 3.31 4.16
C ASP A 218 30.99 2.02 3.47
N LEU A 219 29.70 1.74 3.54
CA LEU A 219 29.07 0.57 2.94
C LEU A 219 28.02 1.06 1.92
N SER A 220 28.08 0.56 0.71
CA SER A 220 27.09 0.76 -0.36
C SER A 220 26.04 -0.33 -0.36
#